data_654d3858f76617f70e0a653fb57e3d20
#
_entry.id   654d3858f76617f70e0a653fb57e3d20
#
_cell.length_a   1.000
_cell.length_b   1.000
_cell.length_c   1.000
_cell.angle_alpha   90.00
_cell.angle_beta   90.00
_cell.angle_gamma   90.00
#
_symmetry.space_group_name_H-M   'P 1'
#
loop_
_entity.id
_entity.type
_entity.pdbx_description
1 polymer ?
#
loop_
_entity_poly.entity_id
_entity_poly.type
_entity_poly.pdbx_seq_one_letter_code
_entity_poly.pdbx_strand_id
1 'polypeptide(L)'
;MPQKKNPDVLELSRGKTGQVIGSLIDLLVNLKGLPMTYNRDLQEDKRGLWNSLDTVESVINIMSDLLSRVEVDEKISLSRLENGYSLATDIAEYLVNKGVPFREAHLKAGRLVGWCIDNNLRFSDLDLSQWQKNIPEIDADILKILTPYESVRRRNIYGATSFEQVDLQIKEARKNLNM
;
A
#
# COMPACT_ATOMS: atom_id res chain seq x y z
N MET A 1 -7.35 25.43 8.67
CA MET A 1 -8.58 25.13 9.41
C MET A 1 -8.18 24.50 10.74
N PRO A 2 -8.58 25.07 11.89
CA PRO A 2 -8.05 24.64 13.21
C PRO A 2 -8.37 23.19 13.58
N GLN A 3 -9.44 22.63 13.02
CA GLN A 3 -9.90 21.26 13.29
C GLN A 3 -9.22 20.20 12.41
N LYS A 4 -8.42 20.62 11.38
CA LYS A 4 -7.78 19.72 10.44
C LYS A 4 -6.33 19.50 10.83
N LYS A 5 -5.92 18.24 10.94
CA LYS A 5 -4.51 17.82 11.04
C LYS A 5 -4.07 17.26 9.68
N ASN A 6 -2.94 17.73 9.19
CA ASN A 6 -2.33 17.21 7.97
C ASN A 6 -1.07 16.41 8.33
N PRO A 7 -0.71 15.40 7.55
CA PRO A 7 0.55 14.68 7.72
C PRO A 7 1.72 15.49 7.10
N ASP A 8 1.93 16.73 7.56
CA ASP A 8 2.87 17.69 6.96
C ASP A 8 4.28 17.13 6.80
N VAL A 9 4.76 16.36 7.79
CA VAL A 9 6.09 15.72 7.73
C VAL A 9 6.22 14.78 6.54
N LEU A 10 5.19 13.95 6.28
CA LEU A 10 5.17 13.01 5.17
C LEU A 10 5.07 13.74 3.83
N GLU A 11 4.23 14.77 3.76
CA GLU A 11 4.02 15.56 2.55
C GLU A 11 5.27 16.35 2.17
N LEU A 12 5.92 17.01 3.14
CA LEU A 12 7.16 17.74 2.91
C LEU A 12 8.34 16.82 2.58
N SER A 13 8.44 15.67 3.25
CA SER A 13 9.47 14.66 2.94
C SER A 13 9.34 14.16 1.50
N ARG A 14 8.12 13.87 1.06
CA ARG A 14 7.82 13.51 -0.33
C ARG A 14 8.19 14.64 -1.30
N GLY A 15 7.88 15.88 -0.95
CA GLY A 15 8.20 17.06 -1.75
C GLY A 15 9.70 17.28 -1.95
N LYS A 16 10.53 16.94 -0.95
CA LYS A 16 12.00 17.07 -1.02
C LYS A 16 12.66 16.11 -2.01
N THR A 17 11.98 15.06 -2.44
CA THR A 17 12.46 14.15 -3.49
C THR A 17 12.83 14.90 -4.78
N GLY A 18 12.03 15.90 -5.16
CA GLY A 18 12.31 16.73 -6.34
C GLY A 18 13.64 17.49 -6.24
N GLN A 19 14.00 17.97 -5.05
CA GLN A 19 15.28 18.65 -4.82
C GLN A 19 16.48 17.72 -5.03
N VAL A 20 16.41 16.48 -4.51
CA VAL A 20 17.46 15.48 -4.65
C VAL A 20 17.62 15.03 -6.11
N ILE A 21 16.49 14.75 -6.78
CA ILE A 21 16.51 14.40 -8.22
C ILE A 21 17.05 15.56 -9.05
N GLY A 22 16.65 16.81 -8.76
CA GLY A 22 17.17 18.00 -9.43
C GLY A 22 18.68 18.13 -9.31
N SER A 23 19.25 17.87 -8.13
CA SER A 23 20.69 17.86 -7.90
C SER A 23 21.41 16.75 -8.68
N LEU A 24 20.79 15.58 -8.83
CA LEU A 24 21.34 14.51 -9.68
C LEU A 24 21.36 14.94 -11.16
N ILE A 25 20.27 15.53 -11.64
CA ILE A 25 20.20 16.01 -13.04
C ILE A 25 21.24 17.11 -13.27
N ASP A 26 21.40 18.04 -12.33
CA ASP A 26 22.42 19.10 -12.39
C ASP A 26 23.82 18.49 -12.56
N LEU A 27 24.18 17.51 -11.74
CA LEU A 27 25.45 16.79 -11.85
C LEU A 27 25.62 16.07 -13.19
N LEU A 28 24.58 15.38 -13.67
CA LEU A 28 24.65 14.68 -14.96
C LEU A 28 24.82 15.64 -16.14
N VAL A 29 24.16 16.80 -16.09
CA VAL A 29 24.29 17.85 -17.11
C VAL A 29 25.69 18.45 -17.07
N ASN A 30 26.23 18.71 -15.87
CA ASN A 30 27.58 19.24 -15.69
C ASN A 30 28.67 18.29 -16.25
N LEU A 31 28.49 16.98 -16.09
CA LEU A 31 29.40 15.96 -16.61
C LEU A 31 29.27 15.70 -18.12
N LYS A 32 28.14 16.12 -18.72
CA LYS A 32 27.85 15.81 -20.13
C LYS A 32 28.77 16.56 -21.08
N GLY A 33 29.53 15.82 -21.91
CA GLY A 33 30.29 16.37 -23.03
C GLY A 33 31.52 17.18 -22.61
N LEU A 34 32.05 16.95 -21.42
CA LEU A 34 33.28 17.57 -20.97
C LEU A 34 34.46 17.18 -21.89
N PRO A 35 35.25 18.15 -22.41
CA PRO A 35 36.45 17.88 -23.21
C PRO A 35 37.58 17.35 -22.33
N MET A 36 38.64 16.80 -22.95
CA MET A 36 39.85 16.34 -22.27
C MET A 36 40.75 17.56 -21.95
N THR A 37 40.35 18.34 -20.96
CA THR A 37 41.04 19.57 -20.53
C THR A 37 40.92 19.77 -19.02
N TYR A 38 41.22 21.01 -18.52
CA TYR A 38 41.21 21.34 -17.09
C TYR A 38 39.83 21.18 -16.41
N ASN A 39 38.72 21.34 -17.15
CA ASN A 39 37.36 21.13 -16.70
C ASN A 39 37.03 21.79 -15.36
N ARG A 40 37.13 23.09 -15.28
CA ARG A 40 36.76 23.87 -14.10
C ARG A 40 35.26 23.78 -13.78
N ASP A 41 34.45 23.39 -14.74
CA ASP A 41 33.02 23.02 -14.61
C ASP A 41 32.79 22.10 -13.42
N LEU A 42 33.71 21.17 -13.14
CA LEU A 42 33.65 20.23 -12.04
C LEU A 42 33.74 20.86 -10.64
N GLN A 43 33.94 22.16 -10.54
CA GLN A 43 33.83 22.87 -9.24
C GLN A 43 32.36 22.95 -8.78
N GLU A 44 31.40 22.86 -9.70
CA GLU A 44 29.96 22.87 -9.39
C GLU A 44 29.42 21.50 -8.99
N ASP A 45 30.20 20.43 -9.08
CA ASP A 45 29.77 19.06 -8.81
C ASP A 45 29.38 18.81 -7.34
N LYS A 46 29.95 19.55 -6.40
CA LYS A 46 29.82 19.27 -4.96
C LYS A 46 28.61 19.90 -4.33
N ARG A 47 28.16 21.04 -4.81
CA ARG A 47 27.07 21.79 -4.20
C ARG A 47 25.76 21.01 -4.17
N GLY A 48 25.38 20.41 -5.31
CA GLY A 48 24.18 19.59 -5.41
C GLY A 48 24.27 18.33 -4.54
N LEU A 49 25.48 17.72 -4.49
CA LEU A 49 25.72 16.53 -3.66
C LEU A 49 25.53 16.84 -2.17
N TRP A 50 26.19 17.89 -1.64
CA TRP A 50 26.09 18.25 -0.22
C TRP A 50 24.64 18.61 0.16
N ASN A 51 23.96 19.41 -0.64
CA ASN A 51 22.56 19.75 -0.41
C ASN A 51 21.65 18.50 -0.39
N SER A 52 21.95 17.52 -1.23
CA SER A 52 21.21 16.26 -1.27
C SER A 52 21.46 15.43 -0.01
N LEU A 53 22.72 15.31 0.44
CA LEU A 53 23.06 14.58 1.66
C LEU A 53 22.40 15.20 2.88
N ASP A 54 22.49 16.51 3.07
CA ASP A 54 21.86 17.23 4.19
C ASP A 54 20.33 17.06 4.16
N THR A 55 19.74 17.09 2.95
CA THR A 55 18.30 16.90 2.77
C THR A 55 17.89 15.47 3.15
N VAL A 56 18.60 14.46 2.65
CA VAL A 56 18.30 13.05 2.90
C VAL A 56 18.51 12.72 4.38
N GLU A 57 19.59 13.17 4.99
CA GLU A 57 19.86 12.97 6.42
C GLU A 57 18.73 13.57 7.28
N SER A 58 18.34 14.81 6.99
CA SER A 58 17.25 15.48 7.70
C SER A 58 15.93 14.72 7.56
N VAL A 59 15.61 14.21 6.36
CA VAL A 59 14.41 13.42 6.10
C VAL A 59 14.45 12.09 6.85
N ILE A 60 15.59 11.39 6.84
CA ILE A 60 15.74 10.11 7.56
C ILE A 60 15.52 10.32 9.06
N ASN A 61 16.15 11.34 9.66
CA ASN A 61 16.04 11.61 11.08
C ASN A 61 14.57 11.91 11.48
N ILE A 62 13.90 12.81 10.76
CA ILE A 62 12.52 13.17 11.09
C ILE A 62 11.53 12.02 10.83
N MET A 63 11.80 11.19 9.81
CA MET A 63 10.99 10.01 9.53
C MET A 63 11.17 8.93 10.59
N SER A 64 12.40 8.75 11.11
CA SER A 64 12.68 7.83 12.22
C SER A 64 11.89 8.21 13.47
N ASP A 65 11.90 9.49 13.84
CA ASP A 65 11.12 10.00 14.96
C ASP A 65 9.60 9.85 14.74
N LEU A 66 9.14 10.12 13.54
CA LEU A 66 7.72 9.96 13.19
C LEU A 66 7.28 8.51 13.35
N LEU A 67 8.02 7.57 12.75
CA LEU A 67 7.66 6.15 12.75
C LEU A 67 7.61 5.56 14.16
N SER A 68 8.46 6.04 15.07
CA SER A 68 8.44 5.61 16.48
C SER A 68 7.18 6.02 17.24
N ARG A 69 6.39 6.96 16.69
CA ARG A 69 5.18 7.53 17.30
C ARG A 69 3.90 7.20 16.55
N VAL A 70 3.98 6.37 15.50
CA VAL A 70 2.79 5.95 14.74
C VAL A 70 1.98 4.98 15.58
N GLU A 71 0.73 5.33 15.81
CA GLU A 71 -0.26 4.46 16.44
C GLU A 71 -1.32 4.06 15.40
N VAL A 72 -1.70 2.79 15.40
CA VAL A 72 -2.76 2.27 14.55
C VAL A 72 -4.01 2.06 15.39
N ASP A 73 -5.10 2.73 15.04
CA ASP A 73 -6.41 2.46 15.63
C ASP A 73 -7.01 1.21 14.98
N GLU A 74 -6.81 0.06 15.62
CA GLU A 74 -7.27 -1.23 15.13
C GLU A 74 -8.81 -1.29 15.01
N LYS A 75 -9.54 -0.69 15.95
CA LYS A 75 -11.01 -0.71 15.97
C LYS A 75 -11.58 0.06 14.79
N ILE A 76 -11.08 1.27 14.56
CA ILE A 76 -11.50 2.09 13.41
C ILE A 76 -11.10 1.40 12.10
N SER A 77 -9.91 0.83 12.03
CA SER A 77 -9.42 0.12 10.84
C SER A 77 -10.31 -1.07 10.50
N LEU A 78 -10.60 -1.94 11.47
CA LEU A 78 -11.48 -3.09 11.29
C LEU A 78 -12.90 -2.67 10.91
N SER A 79 -13.48 -1.69 11.61
CA SER A 79 -14.84 -1.23 11.31
C SER A 79 -14.97 -0.66 9.89
N ARG A 80 -13.94 0.00 9.38
CA ARG A 80 -13.92 0.49 7.99
C ARG A 80 -13.82 -0.63 6.96
N LEU A 81 -13.10 -1.71 7.27
CA LEU A 81 -13.04 -2.90 6.41
C LEU A 81 -14.37 -3.65 6.38
N GLU A 82 -15.03 -3.77 7.53
CA GLU A 82 -16.34 -4.44 7.66
C GLU A 82 -17.47 -3.63 7.03
N ASN A 83 -17.48 -2.31 7.19
CA ASN A 83 -18.51 -1.42 6.65
C ASN A 83 -18.29 -1.03 5.20
N GLY A 84 -17.05 -1.23 4.67
CA GLY A 84 -16.74 -1.04 3.26
C GLY A 84 -16.76 -2.35 2.50
N TYR A 85 -16.92 -2.29 1.19
CA TYR A 85 -16.88 -3.47 0.34
C TYR A 85 -15.46 -3.87 -0.06
N SER A 86 -14.48 -3.71 0.85
CA SER A 86 -13.07 -4.01 0.61
C SER A 86 -12.81 -5.46 0.24
N LEU A 87 -13.68 -6.38 0.68
CA LEU A 87 -13.62 -7.81 0.39
C LEU A 87 -14.24 -8.20 -0.97
N ALA A 88 -14.72 -7.24 -1.77
CA ALA A 88 -15.29 -7.54 -3.09
C ALA A 88 -14.30 -8.25 -4.03
N THR A 89 -13.01 -7.92 -3.92
CA THR A 89 -11.95 -8.61 -4.68
C THR A 89 -11.83 -10.07 -4.27
N ASP A 90 -11.96 -10.37 -2.97
CA ASP A 90 -11.93 -11.75 -2.46
C ASP A 90 -13.09 -12.59 -2.99
N ILE A 91 -14.27 -11.97 -3.24
CA ILE A 91 -15.40 -12.64 -3.90
C ILE A 91 -15.05 -12.97 -5.35
N ALA A 92 -14.44 -12.04 -6.07
CA ALA A 92 -14.02 -12.27 -7.45
C ALA A 92 -12.96 -13.40 -7.52
N GLU A 93 -11.97 -13.38 -6.64
CA GLU A 93 -10.95 -14.44 -6.53
C GLU A 93 -11.56 -15.80 -6.19
N TYR A 94 -12.54 -15.82 -5.27
CA TYR A 94 -13.28 -17.03 -4.92
C TYR A 94 -13.98 -17.64 -6.13
N LEU A 95 -14.64 -16.83 -6.94
CA LEU A 95 -15.31 -17.27 -8.17
C LEU A 95 -14.31 -17.77 -9.22
N VAL A 96 -13.17 -17.11 -9.36
CA VAL A 96 -12.10 -17.56 -10.27
C VAL A 96 -11.58 -18.94 -9.85
N ASN A 97 -11.40 -19.18 -8.57
CA ASN A 97 -11.00 -20.48 -8.06
C ASN A 97 -12.05 -21.59 -8.31
N LYS A 98 -13.30 -21.20 -8.53
CA LYS A 98 -14.38 -22.11 -8.96
C LYS A 98 -14.50 -22.24 -10.49
N GLY A 99 -13.58 -21.66 -11.24
CA GLY A 99 -13.53 -21.78 -12.71
C GLY A 99 -14.29 -20.69 -13.46
N VAL A 100 -14.81 -19.66 -12.77
CA VAL A 100 -15.46 -18.52 -13.44
C VAL A 100 -14.35 -17.62 -14.03
N PRO A 101 -14.46 -17.23 -15.33
CA PRO A 101 -13.48 -16.30 -15.90
C PRO A 101 -13.38 -14.99 -15.11
N PHE A 102 -12.17 -14.46 -14.90
CA PHE A 102 -11.93 -13.29 -14.06
C PHE A 102 -12.82 -12.09 -14.38
N ARG A 103 -13.01 -11.78 -15.67
CA ARG A 103 -13.85 -10.65 -16.09
C ARG A 103 -15.32 -10.83 -15.66
N GLU A 104 -15.82 -12.04 -15.73
CA GLU A 104 -17.18 -12.37 -15.29
C GLU A 104 -17.29 -12.36 -13.77
N ALA A 105 -16.32 -12.95 -13.08
CA ALA A 105 -16.23 -12.94 -11.62
C ALA A 105 -16.21 -11.52 -11.05
N HIS A 106 -15.39 -10.64 -11.64
CA HIS A 106 -15.33 -9.23 -11.26
C HIS A 106 -16.67 -8.51 -11.50
N LEU A 107 -17.33 -8.78 -12.64
CA LEU A 107 -18.64 -8.18 -12.93
C LEU A 107 -19.72 -8.65 -11.94
N LYS A 108 -19.74 -9.95 -11.58
CA LYS A 108 -20.67 -10.51 -10.59
C LYS A 108 -20.44 -9.89 -9.21
N ALA A 109 -19.18 -9.79 -8.76
CA ALA A 109 -18.84 -9.14 -7.50
C ALA A 109 -19.26 -7.65 -7.49
N GLY A 110 -19.03 -6.93 -8.58
CA GLY A 110 -19.45 -5.52 -8.70
C GLY A 110 -20.97 -5.33 -8.66
N ARG A 111 -21.73 -6.22 -9.30
CA ARG A 111 -23.20 -6.21 -9.24
C ARG A 111 -23.72 -6.48 -7.85
N LEU A 112 -23.11 -7.42 -7.12
CA LEU A 112 -23.46 -7.69 -5.73
C LEU A 112 -23.20 -6.48 -4.84
N VAL A 113 -22.05 -5.80 -5.01
CA VAL A 113 -21.74 -4.54 -4.29
C VAL A 113 -22.83 -3.50 -4.55
N GLY A 114 -23.19 -3.26 -5.82
CA GLY A 114 -24.27 -2.34 -6.17
C GLY A 114 -25.60 -2.72 -5.49
N TRP A 115 -25.98 -4.00 -5.55
CA TRP A 115 -27.19 -4.49 -4.89
C TRP A 115 -27.15 -4.29 -3.36
N CYS A 116 -26.00 -4.53 -2.72
CA CYS A 116 -25.82 -4.29 -1.29
C CYS A 116 -25.96 -2.80 -0.94
N ILE A 117 -25.39 -1.90 -1.75
CA ILE A 117 -25.52 -0.45 -1.57
C ILE A 117 -26.99 -0.03 -1.66
N ASP A 118 -27.70 -0.46 -2.69
CA ASP A 118 -29.10 -0.11 -2.94
C ASP A 118 -30.04 -0.58 -1.81
N ASN A 119 -29.66 -1.68 -1.13
CA ASN A 119 -30.44 -2.26 -0.03
C ASN A 119 -29.88 -1.90 1.36
N ASN A 120 -28.84 -1.07 1.44
CA ASN A 120 -28.15 -0.68 2.68
C ASN A 120 -27.71 -1.89 3.52
N LEU A 121 -27.15 -2.92 2.87
CA LEU A 121 -26.66 -4.16 3.45
C LEU A 121 -25.13 -4.24 3.36
N ARG A 122 -24.48 -4.86 4.34
CA ARG A 122 -23.08 -5.27 4.29
C ARG A 122 -22.97 -6.72 3.86
N PHE A 123 -21.81 -7.17 3.43
CA PHE A 123 -21.59 -8.58 3.13
C PHE A 123 -21.84 -9.51 4.33
N SER A 124 -21.55 -9.02 5.54
CA SER A 124 -21.81 -9.76 6.80
C SER A 124 -23.30 -9.93 7.13
N ASP A 125 -24.16 -9.10 6.54
CA ASP A 125 -25.60 -9.14 6.81
C ASP A 125 -26.33 -10.13 5.88
N LEU A 126 -25.64 -10.67 4.86
CA LEU A 126 -26.22 -11.57 3.87
C LEU A 126 -26.26 -13.00 4.38
N ASP A 127 -27.43 -13.63 4.30
CA ASP A 127 -27.57 -15.07 4.45
C ASP A 127 -27.19 -15.82 3.16
N LEU A 128 -27.03 -17.14 3.24
CA LEU A 128 -26.61 -17.96 2.11
C LEU A 128 -27.59 -17.86 0.93
N SER A 129 -28.87 -17.73 1.19
CA SER A 129 -29.91 -17.63 0.13
C SER A 129 -29.79 -16.33 -0.65
N GLN A 130 -29.45 -15.23 0.03
CA GLN A 130 -29.18 -13.92 -0.59
C GLN A 130 -27.89 -13.94 -1.41
N TRP A 131 -26.85 -14.60 -0.90
CA TRP A 131 -25.63 -14.82 -1.66
C TRP A 131 -25.89 -15.56 -2.97
N GLN A 132 -26.55 -16.73 -2.89
CA GLN A 132 -26.83 -17.60 -4.05
C GLN A 132 -27.82 -16.99 -5.03
N LYS A 133 -28.76 -16.15 -4.55
CA LYS A 133 -29.66 -15.40 -5.43
C LYS A 133 -28.93 -14.41 -6.33
N ASN A 134 -27.88 -13.77 -5.81
CA ASN A 134 -27.09 -12.81 -6.56
C ASN A 134 -25.96 -13.47 -7.36
N ILE A 135 -25.35 -14.51 -6.80
CA ILE A 135 -24.21 -15.24 -7.40
C ILE A 135 -24.43 -16.74 -7.14
N PRO A 136 -25.05 -17.49 -8.07
CA PRO A 136 -25.41 -18.91 -7.88
C PRO A 136 -24.23 -19.83 -7.61
N GLU A 137 -23.00 -19.45 -8.01
CA GLU A 137 -21.77 -20.24 -7.83
C GLU A 137 -21.23 -20.19 -6.39
N ILE A 138 -21.82 -19.40 -5.51
CA ILE A 138 -21.40 -19.28 -4.11
C ILE A 138 -21.92 -20.45 -3.28
N ASP A 139 -21.02 -21.08 -2.53
CA ASP A 139 -21.34 -22.13 -1.55
C ASP A 139 -21.26 -21.59 -0.11
N ALA A 140 -21.71 -22.40 0.84
CA ALA A 140 -21.79 -22.03 2.27
C ALA A 140 -20.43 -21.69 2.91
N ASP A 141 -19.31 -22.07 2.30
CA ASP A 141 -17.97 -21.77 2.76
C ASP A 141 -17.62 -20.26 2.67
N ILE A 142 -18.30 -19.51 1.79
CA ILE A 142 -18.11 -18.05 1.66
C ILE A 142 -18.27 -17.33 3.00
N LEU A 143 -19.21 -17.77 3.82
CA LEU A 143 -19.50 -17.16 5.13
C LEU A 143 -18.33 -17.25 6.11
N LYS A 144 -17.43 -18.23 5.91
CA LYS A 144 -16.23 -18.42 6.72
C LYS A 144 -15.01 -17.76 6.12
N ILE A 145 -14.97 -17.67 4.79
CA ILE A 145 -13.79 -17.22 4.04
C ILE A 145 -13.79 -15.69 3.92
N LEU A 146 -14.96 -15.06 3.83
CA LEU A 146 -15.09 -13.64 3.56
C LEU A 146 -15.01 -12.81 4.86
N THR A 147 -13.87 -12.84 5.49
CA THR A 147 -13.51 -12.00 6.64
C THR A 147 -12.21 -11.26 6.37
N PRO A 148 -11.97 -10.08 6.96
CA PRO A 148 -10.68 -9.38 6.83
C PRO A 148 -9.49 -10.27 7.22
N TYR A 149 -9.63 -11.06 8.28
CA TYR A 149 -8.59 -11.97 8.75
C TYR A 149 -8.25 -13.05 7.71
N GLU A 150 -9.25 -13.75 7.18
CA GLU A 150 -9.06 -14.79 6.18
C GLU A 150 -8.57 -14.22 4.84
N SER A 151 -9.00 -13.02 4.48
CA SER A 151 -8.50 -12.31 3.31
C SER A 151 -6.98 -12.11 3.40
N VAL A 152 -6.48 -11.62 4.53
CA VAL A 152 -5.04 -11.43 4.77
C VAL A 152 -4.32 -12.78 4.87
N ARG A 153 -4.85 -13.73 5.63
CA ARG A 153 -4.23 -15.05 5.85
C ARG A 153 -3.95 -15.82 4.55
N ARG A 154 -4.85 -15.73 3.58
CA ARG A 154 -4.71 -16.43 2.28
C ARG A 154 -3.64 -15.83 1.35
N ARG A 155 -3.19 -14.61 1.58
CA ARG A 155 -2.13 -13.96 0.79
C ARG A 155 -0.75 -14.40 1.25
N ASN A 156 -0.46 -15.71 1.09
CA ASN A 156 0.73 -16.37 1.65
C ASN A 156 1.76 -16.74 0.57
N ILE A 157 2.11 -15.79 -0.30
CA ILE A 157 3.27 -15.90 -1.20
C ILE A 157 4.42 -15.03 -0.67
N TYR A 158 5.65 -15.32 -1.06
CA TYR A 158 6.83 -14.55 -0.62
C TYR A 158 6.64 -13.03 -0.86
N GLY A 159 6.86 -12.24 0.17
CA GLY A 159 6.67 -10.79 0.14
C GLY A 159 5.23 -10.30 0.27
N ALA A 160 4.25 -11.20 0.40
CA ALA A 160 2.85 -10.84 0.59
C ALA A 160 2.53 -10.47 2.06
N THR A 161 1.26 -10.18 2.32
CA THR A 161 0.77 -9.57 3.57
C THR A 161 0.22 -10.58 4.59
N SER A 162 0.29 -11.91 4.35
CA SER A 162 -0.13 -12.87 5.37
C SER A 162 0.73 -12.75 6.62
N PHE A 163 0.17 -13.11 7.76
CA PHE A 163 0.87 -13.02 9.05
C PHE A 163 2.23 -13.76 9.01
N GLU A 164 2.27 -14.96 8.40
CA GLU A 164 3.49 -15.73 8.23
C GLU A 164 4.54 -15.02 7.38
N GLN A 165 4.11 -14.40 6.29
CA GLN A 165 5.03 -13.69 5.39
C GLN A 165 5.56 -12.39 6.02
N VAL A 166 4.73 -11.67 6.77
CA VAL A 166 5.15 -10.50 7.52
C VAL A 166 6.15 -10.90 8.61
N ASP A 167 5.91 -11.98 9.34
CA ASP A 167 6.86 -12.48 10.35
C ASP A 167 8.21 -12.90 9.74
N LEU A 168 8.20 -13.53 8.56
CA LEU A 168 9.42 -13.85 7.83
C LEU A 168 10.19 -12.58 7.43
N GLN A 169 9.50 -11.59 6.87
CA GLN A 169 10.12 -10.30 6.49
C GLN A 169 10.70 -9.58 7.70
N ILE A 170 10.01 -9.59 8.85
CA ILE A 170 10.53 -9.00 10.10
C ILE A 170 11.80 -9.74 10.55
N LYS A 171 11.81 -11.07 10.52
CA LYS A 171 13.00 -11.88 10.88
C LYS A 171 14.19 -11.58 9.96
N GLU A 172 13.94 -11.51 8.65
CA GLU A 172 14.98 -11.16 7.66
C GLU A 172 15.51 -9.73 7.88
N ALA A 173 14.62 -8.77 8.11
CA ALA A 173 15.02 -7.39 8.39
C ALA A 173 15.88 -7.29 9.66
N ARG A 174 15.47 -7.94 10.75
CA ARG A 174 16.26 -7.98 11.99
C ARG A 174 17.64 -8.59 11.79
N LYS A 175 17.71 -9.71 11.05
CA LYS A 175 18.98 -10.33 10.72
C LYS A 175 19.90 -9.40 9.94
N ASN A 176 19.37 -8.68 8.96
CA ASN A 176 20.13 -7.75 8.13
C ASN A 176 20.61 -6.52 8.91
N LEU A 177 19.88 -6.12 9.94
CA LEU A 177 20.21 -4.99 10.82
C LEU A 177 21.05 -5.42 12.04
N ASN A 178 21.42 -6.70 12.15
CA ASN A 178 22.10 -7.29 13.32
C ASN A 178 21.38 -7.03 14.66
N MET A 179 20.06 -7.09 14.65
CA MET A 179 19.17 -6.87 15.82
C MET A 179 18.59 -8.18 16.35
#